data_768df724a2501f3681aae5eee264b624
#
_entry.id   768df724a2501f3681aae5eee264b624
#
_cell.length_a   1.000
_cell.length_b   1.000
_cell.length_c   1.000
_cell.angle_alpha   90.00
_cell.angle_beta   90.00
_cell.angle_gamma   90.00
#
_symmetry.space_group_name_H-M   'P 1'
#
loop_
_entity.id
_entity.type
_entity.pdbx_description
1 polymer ?
#
loop_
_entity_poly.entity_id
_entity_poly.type
_entity_poly.pdbx_seq_one_letter_code
_entity_poly.pdbx_strand_id
1 'polypeptide(L)'
;MWYPDDVFVLQTHEEMLKKYGGYPGFERGIGQFDLVLAEVKASRGSVYRKAAMLLQRMVNVRIFQDGNHRTAYEVADTFLRMNGKRIKIADQQKVIRLIKDIKQYSIEQIASWLENGEAPQGSN
;
A
#
# COMPACT_ATOMS: atom_id res chain seq x y z
N MET A 1 8.21 -14.63 7.28
CA MET A 1 7.28 -13.52 7.04
C MET A 1 6.58 -13.74 5.70
N TRP A 2 5.29 -13.54 5.66
CA TRP A 2 4.53 -13.64 4.42
C TRP A 2 4.69 -12.37 3.59
N TYR A 3 4.86 -12.52 2.27
CA TYR A 3 4.90 -11.41 1.33
C TYR A 3 3.92 -11.67 0.18
N PRO A 4 3.25 -10.62 -0.32
CA PRO A 4 2.38 -10.78 -1.49
C PRO A 4 3.22 -11.04 -2.75
N ASP A 5 2.66 -11.82 -3.68
CA ASP A 5 3.27 -12.03 -4.98
C ASP A 5 2.49 -11.28 -6.07
N ASP A 6 2.94 -11.37 -7.31
CA ASP A 6 2.30 -10.68 -8.42
C ASP A 6 0.90 -11.20 -8.70
N VAL A 7 0.66 -12.49 -8.53
CA VAL A 7 -0.68 -13.07 -8.71
C VAL A 7 -1.66 -12.45 -7.71
N PHE A 8 -1.23 -12.33 -6.46
CA PHE A 8 -2.07 -11.71 -5.43
C PHE A 8 -2.39 -10.26 -5.77
N VAL A 9 -1.40 -9.49 -6.24
CA VAL A 9 -1.61 -8.09 -6.62
C VAL A 9 -2.59 -7.97 -7.79
N LEU A 10 -2.45 -8.84 -8.80
CA LEU A 10 -3.36 -8.84 -9.94
C LEU A 10 -4.79 -9.17 -9.54
N GLN A 11 -4.97 -10.16 -8.68
CA GLN A 11 -6.29 -10.53 -8.18
C GLN A 11 -6.91 -9.41 -7.35
N THR A 12 -6.11 -8.77 -6.50
CA THR A 12 -6.56 -7.65 -5.68
C THR A 12 -7.02 -6.49 -6.55
N HIS A 13 -6.24 -6.17 -7.58
CA HIS A 13 -6.62 -5.11 -8.51
C HIS A 13 -7.94 -5.41 -9.21
N GLU A 14 -8.13 -6.64 -9.67
CA GLU A 14 -9.37 -7.06 -10.29
C GLU A 14 -10.57 -6.89 -9.35
N GLU A 15 -10.41 -7.26 -8.08
CA GLU A 15 -11.45 -7.08 -7.07
C GLU A 15 -11.77 -5.60 -6.84
N MET A 16 -10.74 -4.75 -6.81
CA MET A 16 -10.95 -3.32 -6.63
C MET A 16 -11.70 -2.69 -7.80
N LEU A 17 -11.39 -3.11 -9.03
CA LEU A 17 -12.13 -2.63 -10.20
C LEU A 17 -13.59 -3.07 -10.17
N LYS A 18 -13.85 -4.31 -9.76
CA LYS A 18 -15.23 -4.80 -9.64
C LYS A 18 -16.02 -4.01 -8.60
N LYS A 19 -15.38 -3.67 -7.50
CA LYS A 19 -16.03 -3.01 -6.37
C LYS A 19 -16.22 -1.51 -6.59
N TYR A 20 -15.25 -0.85 -7.18
CA TYR A 20 -15.23 0.62 -7.29
C TYR A 20 -15.24 1.15 -8.71
N GLY A 21 -15.14 0.27 -9.71
CA GLY A 21 -15.04 0.69 -11.10
C GLY A 21 -13.63 1.08 -11.49
N GLY A 22 -13.44 1.47 -12.72
CA GLY A 22 -12.16 1.88 -13.26
C GLY A 22 -11.82 1.09 -14.53
N TYR A 23 -10.76 1.52 -15.21
CA TYR A 23 -10.33 0.89 -16.46
C TYR A 23 -9.34 -0.23 -16.16
N PRO A 24 -9.53 -1.43 -16.76
CA PRO A 24 -8.55 -2.51 -16.67
C PRO A 24 -7.32 -2.18 -17.50
N GLY A 25 -6.23 -2.85 -17.20
CA GLY A 25 -5.01 -2.70 -17.98
C GLY A 25 -3.88 -2.09 -17.19
N PHE A 26 -2.73 -2.07 -17.82
CA PHE A 26 -1.48 -1.67 -17.17
C PHE A 26 -1.04 -0.31 -17.69
N GLU A 27 -0.40 0.47 -16.80
CA GLU A 27 0.37 1.63 -17.22
C GLU A 27 1.84 1.24 -17.37
N ARG A 28 2.48 0.81 -16.28
CA ARG A 28 3.88 0.38 -16.31
C ARG A 28 4.08 -1.12 -16.21
N GLY A 29 3.04 -1.84 -15.83
CA GLY A 29 3.05 -3.29 -15.82
C GLY A 29 3.43 -3.92 -14.49
N ILE A 30 3.08 -5.20 -14.37
CA ILE A 30 3.23 -5.95 -13.11
C ILE A 30 4.70 -6.18 -12.74
N GLY A 31 5.61 -6.13 -13.70
CA GLY A 31 7.05 -6.25 -13.42
C GLY A 31 7.56 -5.19 -12.45
N GLN A 32 6.90 -4.04 -12.39
CA GLN A 32 7.24 -3.01 -11.41
C GLN A 32 7.03 -3.50 -9.98
N PHE A 33 6.06 -4.37 -9.77
CA PHE A 33 5.82 -4.92 -8.44
C PHE A 33 6.98 -5.78 -7.97
N ASP A 34 7.62 -6.53 -8.86
CA ASP A 34 8.77 -7.36 -8.49
C ASP A 34 9.90 -6.50 -7.93
N LEU A 35 10.11 -5.32 -8.50
CA LEU A 35 11.12 -4.37 -8.02
C LEU A 35 10.73 -3.82 -6.64
N VAL A 36 9.47 -3.46 -6.47
CA VAL A 36 8.95 -2.98 -5.17
C VAL A 36 9.14 -4.07 -4.11
N LEU A 37 8.75 -5.30 -4.43
CA LEU A 37 8.82 -6.41 -3.49
C LEU A 37 10.26 -6.70 -3.07
N ALA A 38 11.20 -6.67 -4.02
CA ALA A 38 12.62 -6.87 -3.73
C ALA A 38 13.12 -5.80 -2.74
N GLU A 39 12.73 -4.55 -2.95
CA GLU A 39 13.09 -3.45 -2.06
C GLU A 39 12.51 -3.64 -0.66
N VAL A 40 11.24 -4.03 -0.58
CA VAL A 40 10.57 -4.27 0.70
C VAL A 40 11.23 -5.43 1.46
N LYS A 41 11.53 -6.53 0.76
CA LYS A 41 12.20 -7.69 1.37
C LYS A 41 13.58 -7.34 1.90
N ALA A 42 14.33 -6.53 1.17
CA ALA A 42 15.67 -6.11 1.55
C ALA A 42 15.67 -5.10 2.70
N SER A 43 14.57 -4.42 2.91
CA SER A 43 14.46 -3.40 3.94
C SER A 43 14.52 -4.01 5.33
N ARG A 44 15.23 -3.32 6.22
CA ARG A 44 15.26 -3.66 7.64
C ARG A 44 14.28 -2.75 8.38
N GLY A 45 13.54 -3.30 9.31
CA GLY A 45 12.59 -2.53 10.08
C GLY A 45 11.36 -3.34 10.45
N SER A 46 10.43 -2.68 11.10
CA SER A 46 9.20 -3.32 11.56
C SER A 46 8.30 -3.72 10.39
N VAL A 47 7.34 -4.57 10.70
CA VAL A 47 6.30 -4.96 9.74
C VAL A 47 5.55 -3.73 9.24
N TYR A 48 5.29 -2.78 10.13
CA TYR A 48 4.61 -1.53 9.75
C TYR A 48 5.44 -0.68 8.80
N ARG A 49 6.75 -0.64 8.99
CA ARG A 49 7.63 0.08 8.08
C ARG A 49 7.65 -0.56 6.70
N LYS A 50 7.68 -1.90 6.65
CA LYS A 50 7.60 -2.62 5.38
C LYS A 50 6.25 -2.39 4.69
N ALA A 51 5.16 -2.39 5.45
CA ALA A 51 3.83 -2.10 4.91
C ALA A 51 3.76 -0.68 4.34
N ALA A 52 4.34 0.29 5.03
CA ALA A 52 4.38 1.67 4.58
C ALA A 52 5.17 1.80 3.27
N MET A 53 6.30 1.11 3.17
CA MET A 53 7.11 1.09 1.96
C MET A 53 6.34 0.46 0.80
N LEU A 54 5.70 -0.67 1.05
CA LEU A 54 4.89 -1.36 0.06
C LEU A 54 3.80 -0.44 -0.49
N LEU A 55 3.06 0.21 0.42
CA LEU A 55 1.98 1.12 0.06
C LEU A 55 2.48 2.30 -0.79
N GLN A 56 3.51 2.99 -0.31
CA GLN A 56 4.01 4.17 -1.00
C GLN A 56 4.63 3.83 -2.36
N ARG A 57 5.45 2.79 -2.42
CA ARG A 57 6.12 2.39 -3.66
C ARG A 57 5.12 1.92 -4.72
N MET A 58 4.10 1.16 -4.32
CA MET A 58 3.07 0.70 -5.26
C MET A 58 2.30 1.87 -5.86
N VAL A 59 1.98 2.89 -5.07
CA VAL A 59 1.33 4.09 -5.58
C VAL A 59 2.24 4.81 -6.57
N ASN A 60 3.53 4.91 -6.24
CA ASN A 60 4.47 5.68 -7.05
C ASN A 60 4.80 5.02 -8.40
N VAL A 61 4.84 3.69 -8.47
CA VAL A 61 5.26 3.00 -9.70
C VAL A 61 4.15 2.86 -10.75
N ARG A 62 2.90 3.09 -10.38
CA ARG A 62 1.76 3.09 -11.30
C ARG A 62 1.71 1.85 -12.18
N ILE A 63 1.54 0.70 -11.55
CA ILE A 63 1.46 -0.60 -12.23
C ILE A 63 0.30 -0.60 -13.23
N PHE A 64 -0.85 -0.11 -12.80
CA PHE A 64 -2.11 -0.16 -13.55
C PHE A 64 -2.51 1.20 -14.08
N GLN A 65 -3.39 1.22 -15.07
CA GLN A 65 -3.98 2.46 -15.55
C GLN A 65 -4.85 3.13 -14.50
N ASP A 66 -5.55 2.31 -13.70
CA ASP A 66 -6.51 2.80 -12.72
C ASP A 66 -6.49 1.92 -11.48
N GLY A 67 -6.96 2.46 -10.35
CA GLY A 67 -7.09 1.69 -9.11
C GLY A 67 -5.79 1.44 -8.35
N ASN A 68 -4.72 2.14 -8.67
CA ASN A 68 -3.42 1.95 -8.00
C ASN A 68 -3.47 2.21 -6.49
N HIS A 69 -4.12 3.29 -6.07
CA HIS A 69 -4.18 3.68 -4.66
C HIS A 69 -4.95 2.63 -3.83
N ARG A 70 -6.11 2.21 -4.31
CA ARG A 70 -6.93 1.23 -3.61
C ARG A 70 -6.26 -0.13 -3.55
N THR A 71 -5.66 -0.55 -4.66
CA THR A 71 -4.94 -1.82 -4.72
C THR A 71 -3.76 -1.81 -3.76
N ALA A 72 -2.98 -0.73 -3.75
CA ALA A 72 -1.82 -0.61 -2.86
C ALA A 72 -2.24 -0.68 -1.38
N TYR A 73 -3.32 0.01 -1.02
CA TYR A 73 -3.82 -0.02 0.36
C TYR A 73 -4.27 -1.43 0.75
N GLU A 74 -5.01 -2.09 -0.11
CA GLU A 74 -5.53 -3.44 0.16
C GLU A 74 -4.39 -4.46 0.26
N VAL A 75 -3.37 -4.35 -0.58
CA VAL A 75 -2.19 -5.21 -0.52
C VAL A 75 -1.44 -4.98 0.79
N ALA A 76 -1.23 -3.73 1.18
CA ALA A 76 -0.56 -3.40 2.44
C ALA A 76 -1.35 -3.91 3.65
N ASP A 77 -2.67 -3.76 3.62
CA ASP A 77 -3.55 -4.26 4.68
C ASP A 77 -3.44 -5.78 4.83
N THR A 78 -3.51 -6.50 3.71
CA THR A 78 -3.37 -7.96 3.74
C THR A 78 -1.99 -8.39 4.21
N PHE A 79 -0.94 -7.67 3.76
CA PHE A 79 0.42 -7.94 4.22
C PHE A 79 0.51 -7.87 5.75
N LEU A 80 -0.05 -6.83 6.35
CA LEU A 80 -0.06 -6.69 7.81
C LEU A 80 -0.83 -7.82 8.47
N ARG A 81 -2.04 -8.11 7.98
CA ARG A 81 -2.88 -9.15 8.58
C ARG A 81 -2.22 -10.53 8.50
N MET A 82 -1.61 -10.86 7.38
CA MET A 82 -0.92 -12.14 7.21
C MET A 82 0.32 -12.26 8.08
N ASN A 83 0.80 -11.15 8.61
CA ASN A 83 1.96 -11.12 9.51
C ASN A 83 1.56 -10.80 10.95
N GLY A 84 0.29 -10.99 11.29
CA GLY A 84 -0.20 -10.88 12.67
C GLY A 84 -0.44 -9.45 13.16
N LYS A 85 -0.52 -8.50 12.25
CA LYS A 85 -0.77 -7.10 12.57
C LYS A 85 -2.02 -6.61 11.85
N ARG A 86 -2.38 -5.35 12.06
CA ARG A 86 -3.50 -4.74 11.35
C ARG A 86 -3.29 -3.24 11.26
N ILE A 87 -3.95 -2.62 10.29
CA ILE A 87 -4.00 -1.17 10.20
C ILE A 87 -4.93 -0.67 11.31
N LYS A 88 -4.42 0.25 12.11
CA LYS A 88 -5.17 0.77 13.28
C LYS A 88 -5.97 2.03 13.00
N ILE A 89 -6.11 2.41 11.73
CA ILE A 89 -6.93 3.54 11.34
C ILE A 89 -8.39 3.07 11.25
N ALA A 90 -9.21 3.49 12.21
CA ALA A 90 -10.62 3.09 12.25
C ALA A 90 -11.52 4.01 11.42
N ASP A 91 -11.12 5.26 11.24
CA ASP A 91 -11.91 6.28 10.56
C ASP A 91 -11.63 6.26 9.06
N GLN A 92 -12.65 6.00 8.26
CA GLN A 92 -12.53 5.95 6.80
C GLN A 92 -12.04 7.27 6.21
N GLN A 93 -12.41 8.40 6.80
CA GLN A 93 -11.94 9.69 6.30
C GLN A 93 -10.43 9.85 6.47
N LYS A 94 -9.88 9.30 7.54
CA LYS A 94 -8.42 9.30 7.75
C LYS A 94 -7.71 8.41 6.74
N VAL A 95 -8.31 7.25 6.40
CA VAL A 95 -7.76 6.36 5.38
C VAL A 95 -7.72 7.07 4.03
N ILE A 96 -8.81 7.71 3.64
CA ILE A 96 -8.89 8.45 2.37
C ILE A 96 -7.82 9.54 2.32
N ARG A 97 -7.65 10.28 3.42
CA ARG A 97 -6.65 11.34 3.51
C ARG A 97 -5.23 10.79 3.37
N LEU A 98 -4.93 9.69 4.06
CA LEU A 98 -3.61 9.05 3.98
C LEU A 98 -3.29 8.68 2.54
N ILE A 99 -4.21 8.01 1.86
CA ILE A 99 -4.00 7.54 0.50
C ILE A 99 -3.88 8.71 -0.47
N LYS A 100 -4.75 9.71 -0.33
CA LYS A 100 -4.73 10.89 -1.20
C LYS A 100 -3.41 11.64 -1.12
N ASP A 101 -2.86 11.79 0.08
CA ASP A 101 -1.67 12.58 0.34
C ASP A 101 -0.41 11.74 0.51
N ILE A 102 -0.46 10.46 0.10
CA ILE A 102 0.60 9.49 0.41
C ILE A 102 1.99 9.96 -0.01
N LYS A 103 2.09 10.69 -1.12
CA LYS A 103 3.38 11.17 -1.64
C LYS A 103 4.01 12.25 -0.79
N GLN A 104 3.24 12.88 0.10
CA GLN A 104 3.72 13.95 0.97
C GLN A 104 4.35 13.42 2.26
N TYR A 105 4.23 12.12 2.52
CA TYR A 105 4.68 11.53 3.77
C TYR A 105 5.92 10.67 3.57
N SER A 106 6.79 10.67 4.58
CA SER A 106 7.91 9.73 4.63
C SER A 106 7.40 8.32 4.95
N ILE A 107 8.25 7.34 4.72
CA ILE A 107 7.95 5.96 5.09
C ILE A 107 7.64 5.86 6.59
N GLU A 108 8.43 6.55 7.43
CA GLU A 108 8.24 6.54 8.88
C GLU A 108 6.92 7.17 9.29
N GLN A 109 6.51 8.24 8.63
CA GLN A 109 5.22 8.87 8.89
C GLN A 109 4.05 7.95 8.51
N ILE A 110 4.14 7.30 7.37
CA ILE A 110 3.11 6.35 6.94
C ILE A 110 3.04 5.18 7.90
N ALA A 111 4.19 4.63 8.29
CA ALA A 111 4.26 3.51 9.23
C ALA A 111 3.61 3.89 10.56
N SER A 112 3.88 5.07 11.07
CA SER A 112 3.28 5.57 12.30
C SER A 112 1.75 5.69 12.17
N TRP A 113 1.28 6.20 11.03
CA TRP A 113 -0.16 6.32 10.80
C TRP A 113 -0.83 4.94 10.80
N LEU A 114 -0.23 3.97 10.10
CA LEU A 114 -0.77 2.61 10.04
C LEU A 114 -0.78 1.94 11.42
N GLU A 115 0.24 2.19 12.22
CA GLU A 115 0.41 1.56 13.54
C GLU A 115 -0.41 2.24 14.63
N ASN A 116 -0.53 3.55 14.59
CA ASN A 116 -1.13 4.34 15.66
C ASN A 116 -2.49 4.94 15.30
N GLY A 117 -2.88 4.91 14.04
CA GLY A 117 -4.17 5.41 13.60
C GLY A 117 -4.31 6.91 13.52
N GLU A 118 -3.20 7.64 13.64
CA GLU A 118 -3.23 9.10 13.66
C GLU A 118 -2.33 9.69 12.59
N ALA A 119 -2.73 10.86 12.09
CA ALA A 119 -1.95 11.60 11.11
C ALA A 119 -0.56 11.91 11.68
N PRO A 120 0.47 11.94 10.82
CA PRO A 120 1.82 12.26 11.26
C PRO A 120 1.90 13.62 11.93
N GLN A 121 2.64 13.68 13.02
CA GLN A 121 2.90 14.93 13.75
C GLN A 121 4.08 15.64 13.13
N GLY A 122 4.05 16.98 13.19
CA GLY A 122 5.16 17.79 12.73
C GLY A 122 5.44 17.69 11.25
N SER A 123 4.43 17.40 10.46
CA SER A 123 4.54 17.27 9.01
C SER A 123 4.64 18.61 8.28
N ASN A 124 4.64 19.66 9.00
CA ASN A 124 4.77 21.01 8.47
C ASN A 124 6.22 21.37 8.20
#